data_0ccb3d99742936fd372b539b7c4143fd
#
_entry.id   0ccb3d99742936fd372b539b7c4143fd
#
_cell.length_a   1.000
_cell.length_b   1.000
_cell.length_c   1.000
_cell.angle_alpha   90.00
_cell.angle_beta   90.00
_cell.angle_gamma   90.00
#
_symmetry.space_group_name_H-M   'P 1'
#
loop_
_entity.id
_entity.type
_entity.pdbx_description
1 polymer ?
#
loop_
_entity_poly.entity_id
_entity_poly.type
_entity_poly.pdbx_seq_one_letter_code
_entity_poly.pdbx_strand_id
1 'polypeptide(L)'
;MKQISGNKLLVKALKEEGVDVLFGYPGACTIDISDELYKQSGIDIILPRHEQALVHETDAYARTTGKVGVCLVTSGPGATNLVTGLATANYDSVPLVCFTGQVARHLIGNDAFQEVDIVGITRSITKYGVTVRNREDLGRIIKEAFYIARTGRPGPVLIDLPKDVMAELGSAEYPKTVNIRGYKPNTSVHIGQLKRALKMLQKAKKPLFLAGGGVIISRAQEIFTQVVEKTQIPVVTTVMGRGAISTKNPLFIGNLGMHGAYAANMAVNECDLLFSIGTRFNDRITGKLHEFAPHAQIVHIDIDTASISRNIHVDIPIVADAKEAITKMDEYVQECNTEKWLKQIQEWKEEHPLTMKDRGIMGPLDIIGEINRQFDKAILVTDVGQHQMLVSQYADITENRQLIMSGGLGTMGYGLPGAIGAKIGNPDTPVISVSGDGGMQMNIQELATAVLEELPIICCIFNNEYLGMVRQWQKLFYGKRYAMTNLKAGALSRRTDGQEYPEYTPDFIRLAESYGAKGIRVTEKDQIAAAFEEAKKNTKTPTIIEFIIDPEEMVYPMVKPGGTLADLIMDC
;
A
#
# COMPACT_ATOMS: atom_id res chain seq x y z
N MET A 1 43.98 -8.18 -8.84
CA MET A 1 42.56 -7.87 -9.02
C MET A 1 42.40 -6.36 -9.13
N LYS A 2 41.41 -5.90 -9.95
CA LYS A 2 41.11 -4.47 -10.07
C LYS A 2 40.53 -3.98 -8.75
N GLN A 3 41.08 -2.92 -8.16
CA GLN A 3 40.53 -2.28 -6.97
C GLN A 3 39.68 -1.07 -7.34
N ILE A 4 38.53 -0.91 -6.67
CA ILE A 4 37.63 0.24 -6.82
C ILE A 4 37.13 0.70 -5.45
N SER A 5 36.71 1.97 -5.34
CA SER A 5 36.09 2.48 -4.11
C SER A 5 34.76 1.81 -3.79
N GLY A 6 34.33 1.89 -2.55
CA GLY A 6 33.00 1.43 -2.15
C GLY A 6 31.88 2.13 -2.91
N ASN A 7 32.03 3.44 -3.18
CA ASN A 7 31.08 4.22 -3.99
C ASN A 7 30.90 3.60 -5.39
N LYS A 8 32.00 3.26 -6.07
CA LYS A 8 31.97 2.59 -7.39
C LYS A 8 31.39 1.19 -7.32
N LEU A 9 31.68 0.43 -6.27
CA LEU A 9 31.12 -0.90 -6.11
C LEU A 9 29.60 -0.85 -5.88
N LEU A 10 29.10 0.13 -5.09
CA LEU A 10 27.67 0.32 -4.89
C LEU A 10 26.94 0.56 -6.24
N VAL A 11 27.43 1.50 -7.04
CA VAL A 11 26.83 1.78 -8.36
C VAL A 11 26.86 0.56 -9.28
N LYS A 12 28.00 -0.18 -9.28
CA LYS A 12 28.09 -1.45 -10.00
C LYS A 12 27.08 -2.47 -9.52
N ALA A 13 26.94 -2.64 -8.21
CA ALA A 13 26.00 -3.59 -7.59
C ALA A 13 24.55 -3.25 -7.91
N LEU A 14 24.16 -1.97 -7.89
CA LEU A 14 22.83 -1.54 -8.29
C LEU A 14 22.50 -1.93 -9.73
N LYS A 15 23.43 -1.75 -10.66
CA LYS A 15 23.28 -2.19 -12.06
C LYS A 15 23.16 -3.71 -12.20
N GLU A 16 23.99 -4.46 -11.46
CA GLU A 16 23.95 -5.94 -11.47
C GLU A 16 22.64 -6.49 -10.84
N GLU A 17 21.98 -5.74 -9.96
CA GLU A 17 20.65 -6.07 -9.41
C GLU A 17 19.49 -5.59 -10.28
N GLY A 18 19.79 -4.90 -11.42
CA GLY A 18 18.78 -4.44 -12.37
C GLY A 18 18.00 -3.22 -11.88
N VAL A 19 18.62 -2.39 -11.04
CA VAL A 19 18.04 -1.12 -10.60
C VAL A 19 18.07 -0.13 -11.74
N ASP A 20 16.92 0.38 -12.13
CA ASP A 20 16.73 1.37 -13.18
C ASP A 20 16.30 2.74 -12.63
N VAL A 21 15.72 2.78 -11.43
CA VAL A 21 15.33 4.02 -10.72
C VAL A 21 15.86 3.99 -9.27
N LEU A 22 16.41 5.11 -8.83
CA LEU A 22 16.84 5.34 -7.45
C LEU A 22 16.24 6.67 -6.97
N PHE A 23 15.54 6.62 -5.84
CA PHE A 23 15.04 7.81 -5.17
C PHE A 23 16.11 8.27 -4.17
N GLY A 24 16.61 9.48 -4.33
CA GLY A 24 17.76 9.94 -3.56
C GLY A 24 17.62 11.35 -2.98
N TYR A 25 18.04 11.54 -1.72
CA TYR A 25 18.20 12.86 -1.14
C TYR A 25 19.61 13.03 -0.60
N PRO A 26 20.44 13.92 -1.19
CA PRO A 26 21.86 14.01 -0.90
C PRO A 26 22.13 14.72 0.43
N GLY A 27 23.33 14.45 0.97
CA GLY A 27 23.88 15.15 2.12
C GLY A 27 25.37 14.81 2.30
N ALA A 28 26.01 15.38 3.32
CA ALA A 28 27.46 15.32 3.49
C ALA A 28 28.05 13.89 3.49
N CYS A 29 27.32 12.92 4.01
CA CYS A 29 27.78 11.53 4.08
C CYS A 29 27.57 10.75 2.77
N THR A 30 26.80 11.27 1.81
CA THR A 30 26.47 10.59 0.54
C THR A 30 26.94 11.33 -0.71
N ILE A 31 27.64 12.46 -0.59
CA ILE A 31 28.13 13.26 -1.71
C ILE A 31 28.96 12.42 -2.68
N ASP A 32 29.89 11.60 -2.16
CA ASP A 32 30.78 10.80 -3.01
C ASP A 32 30.03 9.69 -3.76
N ILE A 33 28.95 9.17 -3.15
CA ILE A 33 28.04 8.21 -3.81
C ILE A 33 27.26 8.93 -4.93
N SER A 34 26.73 10.13 -4.64
CA SER A 34 25.99 10.94 -5.60
C SER A 34 26.88 11.32 -6.82
N ASP A 35 28.15 11.63 -6.58
CA ASP A 35 29.13 11.90 -7.65
C ASP A 35 29.37 10.67 -8.54
N GLU A 36 29.46 9.47 -7.95
CA GLU A 36 29.59 8.24 -8.76
C GLU A 36 28.29 7.88 -9.49
N LEU A 37 27.12 8.16 -8.91
CA LEU A 37 25.83 8.01 -9.59
C LEU A 37 25.70 8.98 -10.77
N TYR A 38 26.19 10.21 -10.64
CA TYR A 38 26.19 11.20 -11.73
C TYR A 38 27.04 10.77 -12.93
N LYS A 39 28.12 10.04 -12.70
CA LYS A 39 29.06 9.57 -13.75
C LYS A 39 28.56 8.38 -14.57
N GLN A 40 27.41 7.83 -14.21
CA GLN A 40 26.87 6.62 -14.86
C GLN A 40 25.61 6.92 -15.69
N SER A 41 25.22 5.98 -16.54
CA SER A 41 23.96 5.95 -17.28
C SER A 41 23.18 4.68 -16.95
N GLY A 42 21.87 4.70 -17.10
CA GLY A 42 20.98 3.54 -16.94
C GLY A 42 20.41 3.33 -15.53
N ILE A 43 20.62 4.30 -14.63
CA ILE A 43 19.83 4.44 -13.39
C ILE A 43 19.34 5.88 -13.38
N ASP A 44 18.03 6.06 -13.43
CA ASP A 44 17.40 7.36 -13.29
C ASP A 44 17.37 7.75 -11.81
N ILE A 45 17.74 8.99 -11.50
CA ILE A 45 17.81 9.48 -10.13
C ILE A 45 16.70 10.49 -9.92
N ILE A 46 15.75 10.17 -9.05
CA ILE A 46 14.64 11.04 -8.67
C ILE A 46 15.00 11.75 -7.38
N LEU A 47 14.81 13.08 -7.35
CA LEU A 47 15.05 13.92 -6.19
C LEU A 47 13.74 14.42 -5.57
N PRO A 48 13.12 13.69 -4.64
CA PRO A 48 11.98 14.17 -3.85
C PRO A 48 12.34 15.36 -2.96
N ARG A 49 11.36 15.94 -2.28
CA ARG A 49 11.59 17.11 -1.42
C ARG A 49 11.68 16.78 0.06
N HIS A 50 11.30 15.54 0.42
CA HIS A 50 11.38 15.05 1.80
C HIS A 50 11.62 13.54 1.83
N GLU A 51 12.44 13.04 2.75
CA GLU A 51 12.83 11.64 2.78
C GLU A 51 11.68 10.69 3.15
N GLN A 52 10.69 11.13 3.90
CA GLN A 52 9.47 10.34 4.13
C GLN A 52 8.71 10.13 2.82
N ALA A 53 8.52 11.18 2.04
CA ALA A 53 7.89 11.10 0.73
C ALA A 53 8.70 10.22 -0.22
N LEU A 54 10.03 10.37 -0.23
CA LEU A 54 10.97 9.54 -0.98
C LEU A 54 10.73 8.05 -0.77
N VAL A 55 10.54 7.61 0.48
CA VAL A 55 10.26 6.18 0.75
C VAL A 55 8.88 5.79 0.26
N HIS A 56 7.86 6.66 0.34
CA HIS A 56 6.53 6.37 -0.18
C HIS A 56 6.53 6.28 -1.72
N GLU A 57 7.31 7.12 -2.40
CA GLU A 57 7.53 7.01 -3.85
C GLU A 57 8.22 5.68 -4.19
N THR A 58 9.29 5.34 -3.47
CA THR A 58 10.02 4.07 -3.61
C THR A 58 9.10 2.86 -3.37
N ASP A 59 8.24 2.93 -2.35
CA ASP A 59 7.26 1.90 -1.99
C ASP A 59 6.24 1.67 -3.13
N ALA A 60 5.62 2.73 -3.63
CA ALA A 60 4.63 2.62 -4.70
C ALA A 60 5.26 2.19 -6.04
N TYR A 61 6.48 2.65 -6.36
CA TYR A 61 7.26 2.13 -7.49
C TYR A 61 7.44 0.61 -7.37
N ALA A 62 7.87 0.12 -6.20
CA ALA A 62 8.05 -1.31 -5.98
C ALA A 62 6.74 -2.10 -6.10
N ARG A 63 5.63 -1.58 -5.55
CA ARG A 63 4.31 -2.22 -5.62
C ARG A 63 3.80 -2.34 -7.04
N THR A 64 3.91 -1.28 -7.83
CA THR A 64 3.35 -1.25 -9.19
C THR A 64 4.21 -2.01 -10.21
N THR A 65 5.53 -1.91 -10.10
CA THR A 65 6.46 -2.61 -11.00
C THR A 65 6.74 -4.05 -10.59
N GLY A 66 6.68 -4.35 -9.28
CA GLY A 66 7.12 -5.62 -8.70
C GLY A 66 8.63 -5.79 -8.64
N LYS A 67 9.39 -4.71 -8.84
CA LYS A 67 10.83 -4.64 -8.62
C LYS A 67 11.13 -4.34 -7.16
N VAL A 68 12.39 -4.49 -6.75
CA VAL A 68 12.84 -3.97 -5.46
C VAL A 68 13.00 -2.46 -5.57
N GLY A 69 12.31 -1.71 -4.73
CA GLY A 69 12.49 -0.26 -4.65
C GLY A 69 13.81 0.09 -3.97
N VAL A 70 14.50 1.12 -4.47
CA VAL A 70 15.80 1.52 -3.95
C VAL A 70 15.82 2.99 -3.60
N CYS A 71 16.26 3.31 -2.39
CA CYS A 71 16.46 4.69 -1.98
C CYS A 71 17.80 4.92 -1.30
N LEU A 72 18.28 6.17 -1.39
CA LEU A 72 19.53 6.63 -0.78
C LEU A 72 19.33 7.98 -0.09
N VAL A 73 19.66 8.07 1.18
CA VAL A 73 19.59 9.30 1.96
C VAL A 73 20.85 9.50 2.81
N THR A 74 21.04 10.72 3.27
CA THR A 74 22.17 11.04 4.16
C THR A 74 21.94 10.52 5.58
N SER A 75 22.92 10.69 6.45
CA SER A 75 22.88 10.36 7.89
C SER A 75 21.95 11.29 8.69
N GLY A 76 21.77 10.98 9.95
CA GLY A 76 21.01 11.80 10.91
C GLY A 76 19.55 11.99 10.50
N PRO A 77 19.12 13.25 10.27
CA PRO A 77 17.70 13.52 9.94
C PRO A 77 17.27 12.88 8.62
N GLY A 78 18.14 12.75 7.61
CA GLY A 78 17.82 12.05 6.38
C GLY A 78 17.48 10.59 6.64
N ALA A 79 18.27 9.91 7.46
CA ALA A 79 18.01 8.52 7.83
C ALA A 79 16.77 8.37 8.73
N THR A 80 16.57 9.24 9.72
CA THR A 80 15.41 9.13 10.63
C THR A 80 14.09 9.45 9.95
N ASN A 81 14.06 10.28 8.92
CA ASN A 81 12.87 10.55 8.13
C ASN A 81 12.38 9.33 7.32
N LEU A 82 13.20 8.28 7.14
CA LEU A 82 12.77 7.03 6.49
C LEU A 82 11.83 6.18 7.37
N VAL A 83 11.81 6.36 8.68
CA VAL A 83 11.21 5.43 9.66
C VAL A 83 9.75 5.14 9.34
N THR A 84 8.93 6.16 9.10
CA THR A 84 7.51 5.97 8.75
C THR A 84 7.33 5.19 7.45
N GLY A 85 8.11 5.51 6.42
CA GLY A 85 8.04 4.81 5.14
C GLY A 85 8.52 3.35 5.23
N LEU A 86 9.59 3.07 5.99
CA LEU A 86 10.04 1.71 6.27
C LEU A 86 8.99 0.90 7.03
N ALA A 87 8.33 1.50 8.02
CA ALA A 87 7.23 0.85 8.73
C ALA A 87 6.07 0.53 7.79
N THR A 88 5.67 1.46 6.90
CA THR A 88 4.65 1.25 5.86
C THR A 88 5.00 0.05 4.99
N ALA A 89 6.21 0.02 4.44
CA ALA A 89 6.68 -1.08 3.58
C ALA A 89 6.73 -2.42 4.32
N ASN A 90 7.15 -2.44 5.59
CA ASN A 90 7.20 -3.65 6.39
C ASN A 90 5.81 -4.23 6.68
N TYR A 91 4.85 -3.36 7.05
CA TYR A 91 3.46 -3.80 7.28
C TYR A 91 2.81 -4.36 6.02
N ASP A 92 3.07 -3.78 4.86
CA ASP A 92 2.46 -4.18 3.60
C ASP A 92 3.32 -5.13 2.75
N SER A 93 4.45 -5.58 3.31
CA SER A 93 5.33 -6.57 2.66
C SER A 93 5.90 -6.09 1.33
N VAL A 94 6.39 -4.86 1.28
CA VAL A 94 6.97 -4.24 0.09
C VAL A 94 8.50 -4.39 0.09
N PRO A 95 9.10 -4.97 -0.96
CA PRO A 95 10.54 -5.16 -1.03
C PRO A 95 11.27 -3.84 -1.30
N LEU A 96 11.98 -3.32 -0.31
CA LEU A 96 12.82 -2.13 -0.42
C LEU A 96 14.27 -2.44 0.01
N VAL A 97 15.24 -1.78 -0.62
CA VAL A 97 16.61 -1.68 -0.14
C VAL A 97 16.93 -0.19 0.05
N CYS A 98 17.05 0.21 1.31
CA CYS A 98 17.30 1.59 1.70
C CYS A 98 18.75 1.74 2.14
N PHE A 99 19.47 2.66 1.50
CA PHE A 99 20.82 3.02 1.85
C PHE A 99 20.83 4.32 2.65
N THR A 100 21.49 4.33 3.79
CA THR A 100 21.73 5.53 4.59
C THR A 100 23.20 5.85 4.63
N GLY A 101 23.56 7.11 4.46
CA GLY A 101 24.91 7.55 4.76
C GLY A 101 25.19 7.50 6.26
N GLN A 102 26.42 7.31 6.65
CA GLN A 102 26.87 7.36 8.04
C GLN A 102 28.20 8.10 8.15
N VAL A 103 28.47 8.67 9.31
CA VAL A 103 29.78 9.26 9.63
C VAL A 103 30.90 8.21 9.53
N ALA A 104 32.15 8.63 9.44
CA ALA A 104 33.26 7.69 9.42
C ALA A 104 33.27 6.79 10.67
N ARG A 105 33.71 5.53 10.53
CA ARG A 105 33.63 4.49 11.59
C ARG A 105 34.17 4.93 12.94
N HIS A 106 35.28 5.72 12.96
CA HIS A 106 35.87 6.20 14.19
C HIS A 106 35.10 7.29 14.92
N LEU A 107 34.05 7.86 14.26
CA LEU A 107 33.18 8.88 14.85
C LEU A 107 31.85 8.28 15.37
N ILE A 108 31.51 7.05 14.99
CA ILE A 108 30.26 6.40 15.43
C ILE A 108 30.30 6.22 16.96
N GLY A 109 29.26 6.71 17.63
CA GLY A 109 29.13 6.67 19.09
C GLY A 109 29.90 7.78 19.83
N ASN A 110 30.37 8.82 19.12
CA ASN A 110 31.12 9.94 19.69
C ASN A 110 30.41 11.29 19.50
N ASP A 111 29.08 11.30 19.52
CA ASP A 111 28.25 12.50 19.35
C ASP A 111 28.62 13.34 18.11
N ALA A 112 29.01 12.69 17.02
CA ALA A 112 29.36 13.36 15.78
C ALA A 112 28.14 14.04 15.14
N PHE A 113 28.39 15.13 14.42
CA PHE A 113 27.30 15.85 13.71
C PHE A 113 26.54 14.93 12.74
N GLN A 114 25.20 14.90 12.89
CA GLN A 114 24.29 14.05 12.13
C GLN A 114 24.58 12.54 12.26
N GLU A 115 25.19 12.07 13.33
CA GLU A 115 25.31 10.65 13.65
C GLU A 115 24.04 10.15 14.33
N VAL A 116 23.56 8.97 13.95
CA VAL A 116 22.46 8.27 14.59
C VAL A 116 22.58 6.76 14.38
N ASP A 117 22.22 5.95 15.38
CA ASP A 117 22.08 4.49 15.23
C ASP A 117 20.78 4.14 14.50
N ILE A 118 20.77 4.38 13.20
CA ILE A 118 19.58 4.11 12.36
C ILE A 118 19.24 2.62 12.29
N VAL A 119 20.23 1.73 12.38
CA VAL A 119 20.02 0.28 12.39
C VAL A 119 19.27 -0.13 13.67
N GLY A 120 19.66 0.43 14.81
CA GLY A 120 18.95 0.23 16.08
C GLY A 120 17.52 0.74 16.05
N ILE A 121 17.30 1.96 15.53
CA ILE A 121 15.98 2.58 15.40
C ILE A 121 15.05 1.74 14.50
N THR A 122 15.54 1.22 13.38
CA THR A 122 14.72 0.54 12.37
C THR A 122 14.62 -0.97 12.54
N ARG A 123 15.26 -1.55 13.56
CA ARG A 123 15.36 -3.00 13.78
C ARG A 123 13.99 -3.72 13.77
N SER A 124 12.97 -3.13 14.35
CA SER A 124 11.62 -3.73 14.45
C SER A 124 10.77 -3.58 13.19
N ILE A 125 11.18 -2.74 12.25
CA ILE A 125 10.44 -2.39 11.04
C ILE A 125 11.19 -2.72 9.75
N THR A 126 12.27 -3.49 9.84
CA THR A 126 13.05 -4.00 8.71
C THR A 126 13.24 -5.51 8.83
N LYS A 127 13.38 -6.20 7.71
CA LYS A 127 13.75 -7.62 7.68
C LYS A 127 15.20 -7.83 8.08
N TYR A 128 16.05 -6.88 7.72
CA TYR A 128 17.47 -6.90 7.99
C TYR A 128 17.99 -5.45 7.99
N GLY A 129 18.86 -5.15 8.92
CA GLY A 129 19.55 -3.86 8.99
C GLY A 129 21.01 -4.08 9.39
N VAL A 130 21.94 -3.39 8.72
CA VAL A 130 23.36 -3.54 8.97
C VAL A 130 24.15 -2.26 8.66
N THR A 131 25.10 -1.90 9.55
CA THR A 131 26.13 -0.91 9.25
C THR A 131 27.36 -1.63 8.68
N VAL A 132 27.78 -1.24 7.47
CA VAL A 132 28.94 -1.86 6.79
C VAL A 132 30.22 -1.42 7.46
N ARG A 133 30.91 -2.35 8.13
CA ARG A 133 32.12 -2.05 8.87
C ARG A 133 33.43 -2.36 8.12
N ASN A 134 33.35 -3.20 7.09
CA ASN A 134 34.48 -3.64 6.29
C ASN A 134 34.18 -3.47 4.81
N ARG A 135 35.04 -2.80 4.07
CA ARG A 135 34.92 -2.56 2.63
C ARG A 135 34.76 -3.86 1.81
N GLU A 136 35.48 -4.91 2.20
CA GLU A 136 35.44 -6.20 1.47
C GLU A 136 34.08 -6.93 1.60
N ASP A 137 33.32 -6.64 2.66
CA ASP A 137 31.97 -7.21 2.85
C ASP A 137 30.88 -6.50 2.05
N LEU A 138 31.13 -5.30 1.54
CA LEU A 138 30.12 -4.42 0.92
C LEU A 138 29.34 -5.14 -0.20
N GLY A 139 30.06 -5.77 -1.15
CA GLY A 139 29.41 -6.47 -2.27
C GLY A 139 28.52 -7.63 -1.83
N ARG A 140 28.96 -8.39 -0.85
CA ARG A 140 28.20 -9.51 -0.25
C ARG A 140 26.94 -8.98 0.46
N ILE A 141 27.09 -7.95 1.28
CA ILE A 141 25.97 -7.35 2.04
C ILE A 141 24.90 -6.82 1.09
N ILE A 142 25.28 -6.10 0.04
CA ILE A 142 24.31 -5.59 -0.95
C ILE A 142 23.58 -6.75 -1.61
N LYS A 143 24.29 -7.80 -2.06
CA LYS A 143 23.68 -8.98 -2.68
C LYS A 143 22.68 -9.68 -1.77
N GLU A 144 23.05 -9.88 -0.52
CA GLU A 144 22.20 -10.47 0.52
C GLU A 144 20.98 -9.59 0.80
N ALA A 145 21.14 -8.27 0.84
CA ALA A 145 20.04 -7.32 1.07
C ALA A 145 18.94 -7.41 0.00
N PHE A 146 19.31 -7.39 -1.28
CA PHE A 146 18.34 -7.56 -2.36
C PHE A 146 17.65 -8.93 -2.32
N TYR A 147 18.39 -9.98 -2.00
CA TYR A 147 17.82 -11.32 -1.83
C TYR A 147 16.83 -11.38 -0.66
N ILE A 148 17.19 -10.84 0.51
CA ILE A 148 16.32 -10.81 1.70
C ILE A 148 15.07 -9.96 1.44
N ALA A 149 15.22 -8.80 0.79
CA ALA A 149 14.09 -7.90 0.51
C ALA A 149 12.99 -8.58 -0.31
N ARG A 150 13.36 -9.34 -1.35
CA ARG A 150 12.41 -9.92 -2.34
C ARG A 150 11.96 -11.36 -2.05
N THR A 151 12.61 -12.08 -1.12
CA THR A 151 12.31 -13.52 -0.90
C THR A 151 11.59 -13.76 0.42
N GLY A 152 10.92 -14.91 0.55
CA GLY A 152 10.00 -15.17 1.65
C GLY A 152 8.87 -14.13 1.64
N ARG A 153 8.39 -13.71 2.80
CA ARG A 153 7.56 -12.51 2.89
C ARG A 153 8.41 -11.29 2.53
N PRO A 154 8.14 -10.57 1.44
CA PRO A 154 8.94 -9.40 1.07
C PRO A 154 8.91 -8.31 2.15
N GLY A 155 9.89 -7.41 2.13
CA GLY A 155 9.94 -6.30 3.07
C GLY A 155 11.22 -5.48 2.98
N PRO A 156 11.31 -4.37 3.72
CA PRO A 156 12.42 -3.45 3.65
C PRO A 156 13.69 -3.99 4.32
N VAL A 157 14.82 -3.63 3.73
CA VAL A 157 16.17 -3.86 4.25
C VAL A 157 16.89 -2.51 4.29
N LEU A 158 17.67 -2.26 5.35
CA LEU A 158 18.44 -1.05 5.50
C LEU A 158 19.95 -1.36 5.55
N ILE A 159 20.72 -0.66 4.73
CA ILE A 159 22.19 -0.72 4.73
C ILE A 159 22.74 0.65 5.07
N ASP A 160 23.43 0.75 6.19
CA ASP A 160 24.06 1.97 6.67
C ASP A 160 25.53 2.01 6.25
N LEU A 161 25.95 3.08 5.57
CA LEU A 161 27.18 3.20 4.79
C LEU A 161 28.14 4.24 5.40
N PRO A 162 29.10 3.84 6.26
CA PRO A 162 30.10 4.75 6.76
C PRO A 162 30.97 5.35 5.64
N LYS A 163 31.15 6.69 5.69
CA LYS A 163 31.81 7.46 4.63
C LYS A 163 33.23 6.97 4.30
N ASP A 164 33.99 6.61 5.31
CA ASP A 164 35.33 6.10 5.14
C ASP A 164 35.38 4.72 4.47
N VAL A 165 34.45 3.82 4.81
CA VAL A 165 34.31 2.51 4.14
C VAL A 165 33.97 2.70 2.66
N MET A 166 33.13 3.68 2.34
CA MET A 166 32.74 3.95 0.95
C MET A 166 33.89 4.57 0.15
N ALA A 167 34.81 5.26 0.77
CA ALA A 167 36.03 5.82 0.13
C ALA A 167 37.13 4.77 -0.06
N GLU A 168 37.22 3.75 0.82
CA GLU A 168 38.25 2.71 0.75
C GLU A 168 38.28 1.97 -0.57
N LEU A 169 39.51 1.65 -1.06
CA LEU A 169 39.72 0.80 -2.22
C LEU A 169 39.69 -0.68 -1.79
N GLY A 170 38.99 -1.49 -2.57
CA GLY A 170 38.87 -2.93 -2.33
C GLY A 170 38.47 -3.69 -3.59
N SER A 171 38.14 -4.97 -3.44
CA SER A 171 37.75 -5.81 -4.59
C SER A 171 36.63 -5.19 -5.43
N ALA A 172 36.77 -5.29 -6.76
CA ALA A 172 35.72 -4.91 -7.70
C ALA A 172 34.71 -6.04 -7.97
N GLU A 173 34.85 -7.17 -7.31
CA GLU A 173 33.97 -8.33 -7.53
C GLU A 173 32.61 -8.10 -6.85
N TYR A 174 31.55 -8.52 -7.55
CA TYR A 174 30.19 -8.57 -7.03
C TYR A 174 29.69 -10.03 -7.09
N PRO A 175 29.18 -10.58 -5.97
CA PRO A 175 28.78 -11.99 -5.92
C PRO A 175 27.62 -12.29 -6.87
N LYS A 176 27.68 -13.43 -7.56
CA LYS A 176 26.61 -13.91 -8.43
C LYS A 176 25.52 -14.69 -7.66
N THR A 177 25.88 -15.29 -6.54
CA THR A 177 25.00 -16.15 -5.74
C THR A 177 24.96 -15.67 -4.29
N VAL A 178 23.91 -16.06 -3.59
CA VAL A 178 23.70 -15.78 -2.16
C VAL A 178 23.77 -17.08 -1.38
N ASN A 179 24.46 -17.06 -0.25
CA ASN A 179 24.48 -18.16 0.72
C ASN A 179 24.39 -17.60 2.15
N ILE A 180 23.16 -17.48 2.66
CA ILE A 180 22.90 -17.01 4.01
C ILE A 180 22.58 -18.20 4.91
N ARG A 181 23.44 -18.43 5.91
CA ARG A 181 23.20 -19.47 6.92
C ARG A 181 21.92 -19.13 7.71
N GLY A 182 20.95 -20.05 7.70
CA GLY A 182 19.71 -19.91 8.47
C GLY A 182 18.59 -19.12 7.78
N TYR A 183 18.82 -18.54 6.58
CA TYR A 183 17.76 -17.92 5.79
C TYR A 183 17.52 -18.72 4.50
N LYS A 184 16.52 -19.59 4.55
CA LYS A 184 16.10 -20.45 3.42
C LYS A 184 14.58 -20.36 3.29
N PRO A 185 14.06 -19.36 2.56
CA PRO A 185 12.62 -19.23 2.37
C PRO A 185 12.05 -20.47 1.71
N ASN A 186 10.96 -20.99 2.26
CA ASN A 186 10.24 -22.11 1.65
C ASN A 186 9.29 -21.58 0.58
N THR A 187 9.48 -22.00 -0.66
CA THR A 187 8.58 -21.68 -1.78
C THR A 187 7.74 -22.87 -2.21
N SER A 188 8.16 -24.09 -1.87
CA SER A 188 7.51 -25.32 -2.33
C SER A 188 6.26 -25.68 -1.54
N VAL A 189 5.24 -26.18 -2.24
CA VAL A 189 3.96 -26.60 -1.65
C VAL A 189 4.05 -28.02 -1.10
N HIS A 190 3.56 -28.24 0.12
CA HIS A 190 3.40 -29.59 0.66
C HIS A 190 2.14 -30.24 0.08
N ILE A 191 2.32 -31.06 -0.96
CA ILE A 191 1.23 -31.69 -1.74
C ILE A 191 0.24 -32.48 -0.87
N GLY A 192 0.72 -33.18 0.17
CA GLY A 192 -0.15 -33.91 1.08
C GLY A 192 -1.14 -33.05 1.83
N GLN A 193 -0.69 -31.88 2.36
CA GLN A 193 -1.57 -30.91 3.01
C GLN A 193 -2.53 -30.27 2.01
N LEU A 194 -2.04 -29.90 0.82
CA LEU A 194 -2.86 -29.35 -0.23
C LEU A 194 -4.01 -30.30 -0.61
N LYS A 195 -3.71 -31.57 -0.86
CA LYS A 195 -4.74 -32.60 -1.17
C LYS A 195 -5.75 -32.79 -0.04
N ARG A 196 -5.33 -32.68 1.24
CA ARG A 196 -6.27 -32.70 2.37
C ARG A 196 -7.19 -31.49 2.35
N ALA A 197 -6.65 -30.29 2.13
CA ALA A 197 -7.42 -29.05 2.02
C ALA A 197 -8.45 -29.12 0.87
N LEU A 198 -8.03 -29.62 -0.30
CA LEU A 198 -8.93 -29.76 -1.46
C LEU A 198 -10.03 -30.80 -1.25
N LYS A 199 -9.77 -31.87 -0.47
CA LYS A 199 -10.83 -32.80 -0.07
C LYS A 199 -11.86 -32.15 0.86
N MET A 200 -11.44 -31.22 1.72
CA MET A 200 -12.38 -30.43 2.53
C MET A 200 -13.20 -29.50 1.64
N LEU A 201 -12.54 -28.82 0.70
CA LEU A 201 -13.19 -27.92 -0.24
C LEU A 201 -14.32 -28.60 -1.02
N GLN A 202 -14.09 -29.82 -1.54
CA GLN A 202 -15.08 -30.59 -2.28
C GLN A 202 -16.28 -31.07 -1.42
N LYS A 203 -16.13 -31.13 -0.09
CA LYS A 203 -17.18 -31.56 0.83
C LYS A 203 -17.99 -30.41 1.42
N ALA A 204 -17.43 -29.21 1.37
CA ALA A 204 -18.05 -28.01 1.92
C ALA A 204 -19.36 -27.68 1.19
N LYS A 205 -20.35 -27.22 1.93
CA LYS A 205 -21.65 -26.77 1.41
C LYS A 205 -21.69 -25.26 1.18
N LYS A 206 -20.89 -24.52 1.97
CA LYS A 206 -20.76 -23.08 1.92
C LYS A 206 -19.27 -22.68 1.84
N PRO A 207 -18.51 -23.19 0.84
CA PRO A 207 -17.09 -22.84 0.73
C PRO A 207 -16.92 -21.37 0.34
N LEU A 208 -15.85 -20.73 0.83
CA LEU A 208 -15.54 -19.35 0.56
C LEU A 208 -14.03 -19.17 0.37
N PHE A 209 -13.61 -18.50 -0.71
CA PHE A 209 -12.24 -18.03 -0.86
C PHE A 209 -12.06 -16.65 -0.22
N LEU A 210 -10.97 -16.49 0.52
CA LEU A 210 -10.52 -15.20 1.02
C LEU A 210 -9.14 -14.88 0.43
N ALA A 211 -9.11 -13.93 -0.51
CA ALA A 211 -7.87 -13.49 -1.13
C ALA A 211 -7.30 -12.24 -0.42
N GLY A 212 -6.06 -12.35 0.03
CA GLY A 212 -5.32 -11.24 0.64
C GLY A 212 -4.22 -10.67 -0.27
N GLY A 213 -3.42 -9.76 0.29
CA GLY A 213 -2.31 -9.10 -0.41
C GLY A 213 -1.25 -10.06 -0.95
N GLY A 214 -1.12 -11.27 -0.39
CA GLY A 214 -0.20 -12.29 -0.89
C GLY A 214 -0.51 -12.74 -2.32
N VAL A 215 -1.78 -12.76 -2.74
CA VAL A 215 -2.18 -13.07 -4.12
C VAL A 215 -1.69 -11.98 -5.08
N ILE A 216 -1.77 -10.70 -4.65
CA ILE A 216 -1.27 -9.55 -5.43
C ILE A 216 0.25 -9.58 -5.55
N ILE A 217 0.95 -9.76 -4.43
CA ILE A 217 2.41 -9.75 -4.36
C ILE A 217 3.01 -10.87 -5.22
N SER A 218 2.45 -12.07 -5.17
CA SER A 218 2.90 -13.23 -5.95
C SER A 218 2.47 -13.20 -7.42
N ARG A 219 1.71 -12.19 -7.86
CA ARG A 219 1.17 -12.10 -9.23
C ARG A 219 0.35 -13.35 -9.61
N ALA A 220 -0.53 -13.76 -8.72
CA ALA A 220 -1.32 -14.98 -8.89
C ALA A 220 -2.73 -14.72 -9.42
N GLN A 221 -3.09 -13.49 -9.81
CA GLN A 221 -4.44 -13.10 -10.21
C GLN A 221 -5.02 -14.01 -11.29
N GLU A 222 -4.31 -14.22 -12.40
CA GLU A 222 -4.79 -15.00 -13.54
C GLU A 222 -5.11 -16.45 -13.13
N ILE A 223 -4.13 -17.14 -12.51
CA ILE A 223 -4.32 -18.53 -12.08
C ILE A 223 -5.36 -18.64 -10.95
N PHE A 224 -5.47 -17.61 -10.08
CA PHE A 224 -6.52 -17.57 -9.06
C PHE A 224 -7.89 -17.44 -9.68
N THR A 225 -8.07 -16.55 -10.67
CA THR A 225 -9.33 -16.40 -11.42
C THR A 225 -9.71 -17.72 -12.09
N GLN A 226 -8.78 -18.43 -12.75
CA GLN A 226 -9.02 -19.75 -13.33
C GLN A 226 -9.52 -20.77 -12.31
N VAL A 227 -8.88 -20.84 -11.13
CA VAL A 227 -9.31 -21.73 -10.03
C VAL A 227 -10.70 -21.36 -9.52
N VAL A 228 -11.00 -20.07 -9.36
CA VAL A 228 -12.30 -19.57 -8.91
C VAL A 228 -13.39 -19.95 -9.91
N GLU A 229 -13.19 -19.71 -11.19
CA GLU A 229 -14.14 -20.03 -12.25
C GLU A 229 -14.35 -21.54 -12.43
N LYS A 230 -13.27 -22.33 -12.31
CA LYS A 230 -13.34 -23.79 -12.37
C LYS A 230 -14.10 -24.41 -11.19
N THR A 231 -13.96 -23.83 -10.01
CA THR A 231 -14.59 -24.33 -8.78
C THR A 231 -15.98 -23.77 -8.52
N GLN A 232 -16.34 -22.64 -9.13
CA GLN A 232 -17.57 -21.87 -8.88
C GLN A 232 -17.72 -21.43 -7.41
N ILE A 233 -16.59 -21.24 -6.70
CA ILE A 233 -16.58 -20.80 -5.30
C ILE A 233 -16.55 -19.27 -5.23
N PRO A 234 -17.44 -18.64 -4.44
CA PRO A 234 -17.45 -17.20 -4.26
C PRO A 234 -16.18 -16.70 -3.54
N VAL A 235 -15.82 -15.43 -3.82
CA VAL A 235 -14.59 -14.80 -3.33
C VAL A 235 -14.89 -13.53 -2.57
N VAL A 236 -14.31 -13.39 -1.39
CA VAL A 236 -14.15 -12.12 -0.67
C VAL A 236 -12.67 -11.72 -0.68
N THR A 237 -12.38 -10.43 -0.62
CA THR A 237 -11.01 -9.95 -0.54
C THR A 237 -10.78 -9.10 0.70
N THR A 238 -9.56 -9.09 1.19
CA THR A 238 -9.14 -7.98 2.06
C THR A 238 -8.95 -6.73 1.20
N VAL A 239 -8.87 -5.54 1.82
CA VAL A 239 -8.55 -4.31 1.09
C VAL A 239 -7.24 -4.46 0.31
N MET A 240 -6.21 -5.08 0.91
CA MET A 240 -4.93 -5.36 0.24
C MET A 240 -5.00 -6.47 -0.81
N GLY A 241 -6.07 -7.22 -0.84
CA GLY A 241 -6.34 -8.27 -1.83
C GLY A 241 -7.14 -7.78 -3.04
N ARG A 242 -7.52 -6.51 -3.09
CA ARG A 242 -8.23 -5.92 -4.25
C ARG A 242 -7.38 -6.03 -5.50
N GLY A 243 -7.95 -6.56 -6.57
CA GLY A 243 -7.23 -6.91 -7.80
C GLY A 243 -6.74 -8.37 -7.84
N ALA A 244 -6.97 -9.17 -6.79
CA ALA A 244 -6.75 -10.62 -6.85
C ALA A 244 -7.74 -11.34 -7.78
N ILE A 245 -8.91 -10.76 -7.94
CA ILE A 245 -9.93 -11.09 -8.92
C ILE A 245 -10.57 -9.78 -9.38
N SER A 246 -11.03 -9.72 -10.63
CA SER A 246 -11.73 -8.55 -11.14
C SER A 246 -13.02 -8.29 -10.34
N THR A 247 -13.28 -7.02 -10.01
CA THR A 247 -14.55 -6.61 -9.37
C THR A 247 -15.79 -6.90 -10.23
N LYS A 248 -15.59 -7.08 -11.54
CA LYS A 248 -16.64 -7.43 -12.51
C LYS A 248 -16.87 -8.94 -12.60
N ASN A 249 -16.06 -9.77 -11.93
CA ASN A 249 -16.28 -11.21 -11.91
C ASN A 249 -17.54 -11.54 -11.07
N PRO A 250 -18.50 -12.33 -11.57
CA PRO A 250 -19.76 -12.62 -10.87
C PRO A 250 -19.58 -13.34 -9.53
N LEU A 251 -18.45 -14.04 -9.34
CA LEU A 251 -18.12 -14.73 -8.09
C LEU A 251 -17.47 -13.82 -7.04
N PHE A 252 -17.12 -12.57 -7.40
CA PHE A 252 -16.64 -11.59 -6.45
C PHE A 252 -17.79 -11.03 -5.62
N ILE A 253 -17.70 -11.16 -4.28
CA ILE A 253 -18.74 -10.68 -3.36
C ILE A 253 -18.48 -9.23 -2.94
N GLY A 254 -17.23 -8.90 -2.58
CA GLY A 254 -16.85 -7.60 -2.07
C GLY A 254 -15.66 -7.67 -1.11
N ASN A 255 -15.33 -6.54 -0.49
CA ASN A 255 -14.34 -6.47 0.58
C ASN A 255 -14.93 -7.03 1.88
N LEU A 256 -14.09 -7.75 2.61
CA LEU A 256 -14.33 -8.19 3.98
C LEU A 256 -13.83 -7.15 4.98
N GLY A 257 -14.46 -7.07 6.13
CA GLY A 257 -13.93 -6.41 7.32
C GLY A 257 -14.75 -5.22 7.82
N MET A 258 -14.11 -4.32 8.57
CA MET A 258 -14.75 -3.20 9.27
C MET A 258 -15.64 -2.33 8.34
N HIS A 259 -15.16 -2.06 7.12
CA HIS A 259 -15.91 -1.37 6.07
C HIS A 259 -16.19 -2.30 4.88
N GLY A 260 -16.39 -3.59 5.17
CA GLY A 260 -16.74 -4.60 4.18
C GLY A 260 -18.20 -4.49 3.74
N ALA A 261 -18.50 -5.03 2.55
CA ALA A 261 -19.86 -5.17 2.10
C ALA A 261 -20.65 -6.12 3.02
N TYR A 262 -21.95 -5.86 3.22
CA TYR A 262 -22.81 -6.72 4.05
C TYR A 262 -22.71 -8.20 3.63
N ALA A 263 -22.93 -8.48 2.35
CA ALA A 263 -22.87 -9.84 1.83
C ALA A 263 -21.49 -10.51 2.03
N ALA A 264 -20.40 -9.75 1.94
CA ALA A 264 -19.04 -10.27 2.16
C ALA A 264 -18.80 -10.67 3.62
N ASN A 265 -19.23 -9.82 4.56
CA ASN A 265 -19.12 -10.09 5.99
C ASN A 265 -20.02 -11.27 6.41
N MET A 266 -21.26 -11.32 5.93
CA MET A 266 -22.18 -12.42 6.19
C MET A 266 -21.68 -13.73 5.56
N ALA A 267 -21.07 -13.68 4.38
CA ALA A 267 -20.49 -14.87 3.76
C ALA A 267 -19.37 -15.49 4.60
N VAL A 268 -18.53 -14.66 5.22
CA VAL A 268 -17.50 -15.16 6.16
C VAL A 268 -18.14 -15.70 7.44
N ASN A 269 -19.17 -15.02 7.96
CA ASN A 269 -19.86 -15.46 9.18
C ASN A 269 -20.56 -16.83 9.01
N GLU A 270 -21.12 -17.10 7.83
CA GLU A 270 -21.96 -18.27 7.55
C GLU A 270 -21.25 -19.41 6.79
N CYS A 271 -20.02 -19.20 6.29
CA CYS A 271 -19.31 -20.25 5.57
C CYS A 271 -18.98 -21.44 6.49
N ASP A 272 -18.93 -22.64 5.90
CA ASP A 272 -18.48 -23.88 6.58
C ASP A 272 -17.02 -24.21 6.27
N LEU A 273 -16.44 -23.57 5.26
CA LEU A 273 -15.02 -23.64 4.93
C LEU A 273 -14.52 -22.29 4.43
N LEU A 274 -13.57 -21.70 5.15
CA LEU A 274 -12.84 -20.52 4.73
C LEU A 274 -11.45 -20.91 4.19
N PHE A 275 -11.27 -20.75 2.90
CA PHE A 275 -10.00 -21.03 2.23
C PHE A 275 -9.25 -19.72 1.99
N SER A 276 -8.34 -19.40 2.88
CA SER A 276 -7.61 -18.12 2.91
C SER A 276 -6.26 -18.23 2.23
N ILE A 277 -5.92 -17.23 1.39
CA ILE A 277 -4.69 -17.17 0.63
C ILE A 277 -4.01 -15.81 0.81
N GLY A 278 -2.82 -15.80 1.42
CA GLY A 278 -2.00 -14.61 1.60
C GLY A 278 -2.61 -13.52 2.49
N THR A 279 -3.23 -13.93 3.61
CA THR A 279 -3.96 -13.05 4.53
C THR A 279 -3.40 -13.16 5.94
N ARG A 280 -3.22 -12.04 6.63
CA ARG A 280 -2.67 -12.02 8.01
C ARG A 280 -3.72 -12.01 9.13
N PHE A 281 -5.00 -11.95 8.80
CA PHE A 281 -6.11 -11.92 9.76
C PHE A 281 -5.94 -10.84 10.83
N ASN A 282 -5.73 -9.58 10.41
CA ASN A 282 -5.66 -8.46 11.32
C ASN A 282 -7.05 -8.04 11.84
N ASP A 283 -7.07 -7.19 12.87
CA ASP A 283 -8.29 -6.70 13.52
C ASP A 283 -9.29 -6.02 12.58
N ARG A 284 -8.80 -5.42 11.47
CA ARG A 284 -9.67 -4.74 10.50
C ARG A 284 -10.54 -5.70 9.70
N ILE A 285 -10.15 -6.97 9.57
CA ILE A 285 -10.92 -7.99 8.84
C ILE A 285 -11.55 -9.02 9.76
N THR A 286 -11.07 -9.20 10.99
CA THR A 286 -11.60 -10.23 11.89
C THR A 286 -12.71 -9.73 12.80
N GLY A 287 -12.72 -8.44 13.15
CA GLY A 287 -13.55 -7.97 14.25
C GLY A 287 -13.23 -8.74 15.53
N LYS A 288 -14.24 -9.23 16.25
CA LYS A 288 -14.09 -10.02 17.48
C LYS A 288 -13.51 -11.41 17.16
N LEU A 289 -12.24 -11.63 17.49
CA LEU A 289 -11.46 -12.82 17.09
C LEU A 289 -12.14 -14.16 17.38
N HIS A 290 -12.75 -14.32 18.56
CA HIS A 290 -13.37 -15.58 18.97
C HIS A 290 -14.67 -15.90 18.22
N GLU A 291 -15.22 -14.94 17.51
CA GLU A 291 -16.46 -15.05 16.76
C GLU A 291 -16.22 -14.85 15.24
N PHE A 292 -14.97 -14.87 14.80
CA PHE A 292 -14.61 -14.79 13.39
C PHE A 292 -14.82 -16.15 12.71
N ALA A 293 -15.64 -16.18 11.66
CA ALA A 293 -15.98 -17.37 10.88
C ALA A 293 -16.37 -18.56 11.79
N PRO A 294 -17.38 -18.43 12.69
CA PRO A 294 -17.60 -19.32 13.81
C PRO A 294 -17.99 -20.74 13.40
N HIS A 295 -18.43 -20.93 12.17
CA HIS A 295 -18.88 -22.22 11.62
C HIS A 295 -17.88 -22.86 10.68
N ALA A 296 -16.79 -22.15 10.36
CA ALA A 296 -15.85 -22.56 9.32
C ALA A 296 -14.69 -23.39 9.84
N GLN A 297 -14.32 -24.42 9.11
CA GLN A 297 -12.96 -24.91 9.11
C GLN A 297 -12.08 -23.95 8.29
N ILE A 298 -10.84 -23.73 8.72
CA ILE A 298 -9.97 -22.72 8.10
C ILE A 298 -8.74 -23.38 7.47
N VAL A 299 -8.61 -23.22 6.17
CA VAL A 299 -7.37 -23.49 5.42
C VAL A 299 -6.64 -22.18 5.22
N HIS A 300 -5.34 -22.15 5.50
CA HIS A 300 -4.53 -20.94 5.36
C HIS A 300 -3.26 -21.23 4.56
N ILE A 301 -3.18 -20.62 3.37
CA ILE A 301 -1.97 -20.57 2.54
C ILE A 301 -1.26 -19.25 2.82
N ASP A 302 -0.05 -19.30 3.34
CA ASP A 302 0.79 -18.11 3.53
C ASP A 302 2.28 -18.51 3.43
N ILE A 303 3.10 -17.60 2.93
CA ILE A 303 4.56 -17.79 2.82
C ILE A 303 5.25 -17.55 4.17
N ASP A 304 4.64 -16.74 5.05
CA ASP A 304 5.16 -16.38 6.36
C ASP A 304 4.65 -17.32 7.44
N THR A 305 5.53 -18.19 7.91
CA THR A 305 5.22 -19.14 8.99
C THR A 305 4.76 -18.45 10.27
N ALA A 306 5.20 -17.21 10.53
CA ALA A 306 4.81 -16.45 11.71
C ALA A 306 3.37 -15.91 11.63
N SER A 307 2.77 -15.88 10.44
CA SER A 307 1.37 -15.49 10.22
C SER A 307 0.39 -16.64 10.45
N ILE A 308 0.84 -17.89 10.33
CA ILE A 308 0.00 -19.08 10.49
C ILE A 308 -0.43 -19.23 11.97
N SER A 309 -1.74 -19.36 12.19
CA SER A 309 -2.36 -19.51 13.52
C SER A 309 -1.98 -18.42 14.54
N ARG A 310 -1.55 -17.26 14.07
CA ARG A 310 -1.16 -16.13 14.93
C ARG A 310 -2.37 -15.49 15.62
N ASN A 311 -3.43 -15.21 14.86
CA ASN A 311 -4.61 -14.49 15.33
C ASN A 311 -5.84 -15.39 15.41
N ILE A 312 -5.98 -16.34 14.51
CA ILE A 312 -7.10 -17.29 14.44
C ILE A 312 -6.57 -18.72 14.38
N HIS A 313 -7.37 -19.68 14.84
CA HIS A 313 -7.05 -21.09 14.67
C HIS A 313 -7.10 -21.50 13.20
N VAL A 314 -6.12 -22.28 12.74
CA VAL A 314 -6.04 -22.81 11.37
C VAL A 314 -6.07 -24.33 11.39
N ASP A 315 -7.04 -24.95 10.70
CA ASP A 315 -7.18 -26.42 10.63
C ASP A 315 -6.15 -27.05 9.71
N ILE A 316 -5.90 -26.42 8.54
CA ILE A 316 -4.86 -26.88 7.61
C ILE A 316 -3.97 -25.71 7.20
N PRO A 317 -2.76 -25.63 7.76
CA PRO A 317 -1.74 -24.68 7.32
C PRO A 317 -1.01 -25.19 6.08
N ILE A 318 -0.78 -24.30 5.11
CA ILE A 318 0.04 -24.57 3.92
C ILE A 318 1.05 -23.42 3.77
N VAL A 319 2.30 -23.72 4.13
CA VAL A 319 3.39 -22.74 4.00
C VAL A 319 3.93 -22.80 2.59
N ALA A 320 3.58 -21.81 1.76
CA ALA A 320 4.00 -21.74 0.36
C ALA A 320 3.80 -20.33 -0.20
N ASP A 321 4.47 -20.02 -1.32
CA ASP A 321 4.11 -18.90 -2.17
C ASP A 321 2.70 -19.08 -2.72
N ALA A 322 1.91 -17.98 -2.78
CA ALA A 322 0.52 -18.05 -3.19
C ALA A 322 0.37 -18.54 -4.65
N LYS A 323 1.22 -18.06 -5.58
CA LYS A 323 1.15 -18.47 -6.98
C LYS A 323 1.49 -19.95 -7.15
N GLU A 324 2.54 -20.43 -6.48
CA GLU A 324 2.93 -21.85 -6.49
C GLU A 324 1.80 -22.73 -5.94
N ALA A 325 1.19 -22.32 -4.82
CA ALA A 325 0.09 -23.08 -4.21
C ALA A 325 -1.14 -23.12 -5.12
N ILE A 326 -1.56 -21.98 -5.68
CA ILE A 326 -2.74 -21.90 -6.55
C ILE A 326 -2.50 -22.66 -7.85
N THR A 327 -1.30 -22.58 -8.44
CA THR A 327 -0.93 -23.37 -9.63
C THR A 327 -1.06 -24.87 -9.35
N LYS A 328 -0.62 -25.32 -8.17
CA LYS A 328 -0.81 -26.72 -7.78
C LYS A 328 -2.26 -27.06 -7.43
N MET A 329 -3.05 -26.12 -6.94
CA MET A 329 -4.49 -26.30 -6.74
C MET A 329 -5.20 -26.59 -8.05
N ASP A 330 -4.89 -25.84 -9.11
CA ASP A 330 -5.56 -25.98 -10.41
C ASP A 330 -5.44 -27.39 -11.02
N GLU A 331 -4.34 -28.09 -10.73
CA GLU A 331 -4.14 -29.49 -11.17
C GLU A 331 -5.18 -30.48 -10.56
N TYR A 332 -5.75 -30.14 -9.39
CA TYR A 332 -6.57 -31.09 -8.61
C TYR A 332 -8.00 -30.61 -8.33
N VAL A 333 -8.30 -29.32 -8.49
CA VAL A 333 -9.65 -28.79 -8.20
C VAL A 333 -10.65 -29.19 -9.28
N GLN A 334 -11.88 -29.37 -8.86
CA GLN A 334 -13.04 -29.63 -9.69
C GLN A 334 -14.16 -28.66 -9.30
N GLU A 335 -15.19 -28.57 -10.13
CA GLU A 335 -16.40 -27.80 -9.83
C GLU A 335 -17.04 -28.26 -8.51
N CYS A 336 -17.47 -27.30 -7.71
CA CYS A 336 -18.14 -27.53 -6.43
C CYS A 336 -19.64 -27.22 -6.56
N ASN A 337 -20.46 -27.89 -5.77
CA ASN A 337 -21.91 -27.62 -5.74
C ASN A 337 -22.18 -26.39 -4.85
N THR A 338 -22.12 -25.21 -5.43
CA THR A 338 -22.28 -23.92 -4.72
C THR A 338 -23.57 -23.20 -5.06
N GLU A 339 -24.45 -23.74 -5.90
CA GLU A 339 -25.65 -23.05 -6.42
C GLU A 339 -26.53 -22.43 -5.31
N LYS A 340 -26.87 -23.20 -4.26
CA LYS A 340 -27.66 -22.71 -3.14
C LYS A 340 -26.94 -21.64 -2.35
N TRP A 341 -25.63 -21.77 -2.23
CA TRP A 341 -24.78 -20.82 -1.51
C TRP A 341 -24.68 -19.49 -2.26
N LEU A 342 -24.45 -19.55 -3.56
CA LEU A 342 -24.42 -18.37 -4.43
C LEU A 342 -25.77 -17.65 -4.44
N LYS A 343 -26.89 -18.39 -4.45
CA LYS A 343 -28.23 -17.80 -4.34
C LYS A 343 -28.41 -17.05 -3.04
N GLN A 344 -28.01 -17.62 -1.91
CA GLN A 344 -28.08 -16.94 -0.59
C GLN A 344 -27.24 -15.65 -0.57
N ILE A 345 -26.03 -15.69 -1.14
CA ILE A 345 -25.18 -14.50 -1.24
C ILE A 345 -25.82 -13.44 -2.12
N GLN A 346 -26.45 -13.84 -3.22
CA GLN A 346 -27.15 -12.92 -4.11
C GLN A 346 -28.35 -12.26 -3.42
N GLU A 347 -29.12 -13.00 -2.63
CA GLU A 347 -30.21 -12.46 -1.80
C GLU A 347 -29.68 -11.37 -0.84
N TRP A 348 -28.55 -11.61 -0.16
CA TRP A 348 -27.94 -10.59 0.71
C TRP A 348 -27.45 -9.34 -0.05
N LYS A 349 -26.94 -9.50 -1.29
CA LYS A 349 -26.55 -8.36 -2.13
C LYS A 349 -27.77 -7.51 -2.54
N GLU A 350 -28.91 -8.14 -2.76
CA GLU A 350 -30.17 -7.47 -3.15
C GLU A 350 -30.86 -6.81 -1.96
N GLU A 351 -30.88 -7.46 -0.80
CA GLU A 351 -31.46 -6.93 0.44
C GLU A 351 -30.63 -5.79 1.04
N HIS A 352 -29.30 -5.89 0.93
CA HIS A 352 -28.33 -4.94 1.50
C HIS A 352 -27.31 -4.52 0.45
N PRO A 353 -27.73 -3.82 -0.60
CA PRO A 353 -26.79 -3.36 -1.63
C PRO A 353 -25.79 -2.38 -1.07
N LEU A 354 -24.55 -2.45 -1.58
CA LEU A 354 -23.53 -1.49 -1.24
C LEU A 354 -23.83 -0.17 -1.98
N THR A 355 -24.54 0.73 -1.32
CA THR A 355 -24.96 2.04 -1.86
C THR A 355 -24.84 3.12 -0.80
N MET A 356 -24.66 4.36 -1.22
CA MET A 356 -24.79 5.54 -0.37
C MET A 356 -26.10 6.28 -0.69
N LYS A 357 -26.69 6.95 0.31
CA LYS A 357 -27.87 7.76 0.10
C LYS A 357 -27.53 8.96 -0.80
N ASP A 358 -28.27 9.13 -1.89
CA ASP A 358 -28.17 10.38 -2.66
C ASP A 358 -28.83 11.51 -1.86
N ARG A 359 -28.04 12.50 -1.50
CA ARG A 359 -28.47 13.68 -0.76
C ARG A 359 -28.75 14.88 -1.67
N GLY A 360 -28.65 14.70 -2.97
CA GLY A 360 -28.82 15.78 -3.95
C GLY A 360 -27.61 16.74 -4.05
N ILE A 361 -26.55 16.49 -3.31
CA ILE A 361 -25.26 17.21 -3.37
C ILE A 361 -24.16 16.29 -3.85
N MET A 362 -23.08 16.86 -4.36
CA MET A 362 -21.94 16.09 -4.83
C MET A 362 -21.33 15.25 -3.70
N GLY A 363 -21.21 13.95 -3.94
CA GLY A 363 -20.62 13.00 -3.02
C GLY A 363 -19.47 12.18 -3.62
N PRO A 364 -18.76 11.43 -2.78
CA PRO A 364 -17.63 10.59 -3.22
C PRO A 364 -17.99 9.58 -4.30
N LEU A 365 -19.22 9.04 -4.29
CA LEU A 365 -19.66 8.06 -5.29
C LEU A 365 -19.81 8.67 -6.69
N ASP A 366 -20.24 9.91 -6.79
CA ASP A 366 -20.35 10.59 -8.08
C ASP A 366 -18.95 10.70 -8.72
N ILE A 367 -17.93 11.00 -7.90
CA ILE A 367 -16.55 11.15 -8.33
C ILE A 367 -15.94 9.79 -8.70
N ILE A 368 -16.09 8.77 -7.84
CA ILE A 368 -15.56 7.42 -8.09
C ILE A 368 -16.25 6.77 -9.28
N GLY A 369 -17.56 6.98 -9.44
CA GLY A 369 -18.32 6.53 -10.59
C GLY A 369 -17.79 7.12 -11.90
N GLU A 370 -17.41 8.40 -11.89
CA GLU A 370 -16.82 9.04 -13.05
C GLU A 370 -15.38 8.56 -13.33
N ILE A 371 -14.60 8.28 -12.28
CA ILE A 371 -13.29 7.62 -12.44
C ILE A 371 -13.46 6.26 -13.13
N ASN A 372 -14.39 5.42 -12.65
CA ASN A 372 -14.69 4.12 -13.26
C ASN A 372 -15.12 4.23 -14.71
N ARG A 373 -15.87 5.27 -15.06
CA ARG A 373 -16.39 5.49 -16.42
C ARG A 373 -15.31 5.97 -17.38
N GLN A 374 -14.40 6.85 -16.92
CA GLN A 374 -13.43 7.53 -17.79
C GLN A 374 -12.05 6.87 -17.84
N PHE A 375 -11.69 6.06 -16.86
CA PHE A 375 -10.33 5.54 -16.72
C PHE A 375 -10.34 4.02 -16.51
N ASP A 376 -10.46 3.29 -17.59
CA ASP A 376 -10.23 1.85 -17.55
C ASP A 376 -8.74 1.57 -17.27
N LYS A 377 -8.47 0.67 -16.31
CA LYS A 377 -7.12 0.23 -15.94
C LYS A 377 -6.17 1.31 -15.38
N ALA A 378 -6.66 2.47 -14.95
CA ALA A 378 -5.83 3.44 -14.24
C ALA A 378 -5.30 2.85 -12.92
N ILE A 379 -4.08 3.21 -12.55
CA ILE A 379 -3.57 2.93 -11.21
C ILE A 379 -4.15 3.95 -10.26
N LEU A 380 -4.90 3.46 -9.26
CA LEU A 380 -5.49 4.28 -8.21
C LEU A 380 -4.59 4.23 -6.97
N VAL A 381 -4.13 5.38 -6.54
CA VAL A 381 -3.34 5.53 -5.31
C VAL A 381 -4.14 6.31 -4.29
N THR A 382 -4.41 5.74 -3.12
CA THR A 382 -5.18 6.46 -2.10
C THR A 382 -4.30 6.93 -0.95
N ASP A 383 -4.59 8.11 -0.47
CA ASP A 383 -4.22 8.52 0.88
C ASP A 383 -5.12 7.81 1.92
N VAL A 384 -4.91 8.04 3.20
CA VAL A 384 -5.61 7.36 4.29
C VAL A 384 -6.76 8.19 4.85
N GLY A 385 -7.95 7.59 4.89
CA GLY A 385 -9.16 8.24 5.39
C GLY A 385 -10.45 7.63 4.83
N GLN A 386 -11.56 8.35 4.89
CA GLN A 386 -12.84 7.91 4.32
C GLN A 386 -12.73 7.62 2.82
N HIS A 387 -12.05 8.51 2.07
CA HIS A 387 -11.81 8.37 0.64
C HIS A 387 -11.10 7.04 0.29
N GLN A 388 -10.16 6.56 1.12
CA GLN A 388 -9.51 5.27 0.94
C GLN A 388 -10.51 4.11 0.99
N MET A 389 -11.38 4.13 2.00
CA MET A 389 -12.39 3.08 2.16
C MET A 389 -13.41 3.12 1.03
N LEU A 390 -13.87 4.31 0.65
CA LEU A 390 -14.82 4.50 -0.45
C LEU A 390 -14.24 4.05 -1.79
N VAL A 391 -12.99 4.40 -2.11
CA VAL A 391 -12.32 3.88 -3.31
C VAL A 391 -12.21 2.35 -3.24
N SER A 392 -11.85 1.78 -2.10
CA SER A 392 -11.76 0.32 -1.98
C SER A 392 -13.10 -0.39 -2.08
N GLN A 393 -14.22 0.27 -1.72
CA GLN A 393 -15.57 -0.29 -1.86
C GLN A 393 -16.11 -0.19 -3.29
N TYR A 394 -15.94 0.98 -3.95
CA TYR A 394 -16.70 1.35 -5.15
C TYR A 394 -15.87 1.47 -6.43
N ALA A 395 -14.53 1.50 -6.36
CA ALA A 395 -13.73 1.54 -7.56
C ALA A 395 -13.71 0.18 -8.29
N ASP A 396 -13.79 0.24 -9.62
CA ASP A 396 -13.59 -0.91 -10.48
C ASP A 396 -12.10 -1.27 -10.52
N ILE A 397 -11.75 -2.40 -9.93
CA ILE A 397 -10.40 -2.94 -9.93
C ILE A 397 -10.41 -4.23 -10.74
N THR A 398 -9.85 -4.19 -11.92
CA THR A 398 -9.88 -5.30 -12.89
C THR A 398 -8.53 -5.96 -13.09
N GLU A 399 -7.46 -5.26 -12.69
CA GLU A 399 -6.09 -5.69 -12.89
C GLU A 399 -5.33 -5.85 -11.56
N ASN A 400 -4.30 -6.69 -11.59
CA ASN A 400 -3.36 -6.82 -10.48
C ASN A 400 -2.58 -5.49 -10.31
N ARG A 401 -2.34 -5.09 -9.05
CA ARG A 401 -1.55 -3.89 -8.70
C ARG A 401 -2.17 -2.57 -9.18
N GLN A 402 -3.46 -2.56 -9.43
CA GLN A 402 -4.20 -1.38 -9.86
C GLN A 402 -4.58 -0.46 -8.67
N LEU A 403 -4.72 -1.00 -7.45
CA LEU A 403 -5.02 -0.22 -6.25
C LEU A 403 -3.84 -0.23 -5.28
N ILE A 404 -3.32 0.95 -4.97
CA ILE A 404 -2.13 1.16 -4.14
C ILE A 404 -2.49 2.04 -2.94
N MET A 405 -2.09 1.63 -1.75
CA MET A 405 -2.38 2.36 -0.51
C MET A 405 -1.49 1.91 0.65
N SER A 406 -1.39 2.71 1.69
CA SER A 406 -0.87 2.27 2.99
C SER A 406 -2.00 1.56 3.77
N GLY A 407 -2.13 0.24 3.56
CA GLY A 407 -3.25 -0.53 4.13
C GLY A 407 -2.98 -1.06 5.53
N GLY A 408 -1.76 -1.46 5.84
CA GLY A 408 -1.39 -2.05 7.11
C GLY A 408 -1.06 -1.04 8.21
N LEU A 409 -0.27 -0.03 7.91
CA LEU A 409 0.10 1.03 8.85
C LEU A 409 -0.92 2.19 8.85
N GLY A 410 -1.53 2.49 7.72
CA GLY A 410 -2.50 3.57 7.61
C GLY A 410 -1.85 4.96 7.63
N THR A 411 -0.80 5.15 6.85
CA THR A 411 0.00 6.37 6.83
C THR A 411 -0.69 7.45 6.02
N MET A 412 -1.18 8.50 6.65
CA MET A 412 -1.61 9.73 5.98
C MET A 412 -0.41 10.44 5.33
N GLY A 413 -0.63 11.07 4.18
CA GLY A 413 0.42 11.68 3.37
C GLY A 413 1.08 10.72 2.37
N TYR A 414 0.55 9.48 2.23
CA TYR A 414 1.02 8.49 1.25
C TYR A 414 0.56 8.80 -0.18
N GLY A 415 -0.60 9.41 -0.35
CA GLY A 415 -1.32 9.50 -1.64
C GLY A 415 -0.52 10.14 -2.76
N LEU A 416 -0.05 11.38 -2.59
CA LEU A 416 0.70 12.11 -3.63
C LEU A 416 2.07 11.46 -3.91
N PRO A 417 2.94 11.20 -2.91
CA PRO A 417 4.21 10.51 -3.15
C PRO A 417 4.00 9.13 -3.79
N GLY A 418 3.03 8.36 -3.31
CA GLY A 418 2.70 7.07 -3.89
C GLY A 418 2.30 7.17 -5.37
N ALA A 419 1.55 8.19 -5.76
CA ALA A 419 1.19 8.42 -7.16
C ALA A 419 2.41 8.79 -8.01
N ILE A 420 3.36 9.56 -7.48
CA ILE A 420 4.64 9.87 -8.15
C ILE A 420 5.41 8.58 -8.42
N GLY A 421 5.65 7.76 -7.40
CA GLY A 421 6.35 6.49 -7.56
C GLY A 421 5.66 5.52 -8.51
N ALA A 422 4.32 5.45 -8.46
CA ALA A 422 3.52 4.65 -9.38
C ALA A 422 3.65 5.12 -10.83
N LYS A 423 3.64 6.45 -11.07
CA LYS A 423 3.75 7.03 -12.41
C LYS A 423 5.15 6.87 -13.01
N ILE A 424 6.20 7.03 -12.20
CA ILE A 424 7.58 6.76 -12.61
C ILE A 424 7.75 5.31 -13.05
N GLY A 425 7.16 4.37 -12.29
CA GLY A 425 7.20 2.94 -12.61
C GLY A 425 6.33 2.52 -13.80
N ASN A 426 5.33 3.34 -14.19
CA ASN A 426 4.34 3.02 -15.23
C ASN A 426 4.02 4.27 -16.05
N PRO A 427 4.98 4.75 -16.87
CA PRO A 427 4.89 6.05 -17.56
C PRO A 427 3.69 6.14 -18.52
N ASP A 428 3.27 5.03 -19.12
CA ASP A 428 2.18 4.99 -20.10
C ASP A 428 0.79 4.78 -19.47
N THR A 429 0.73 4.44 -18.17
CA THR A 429 -0.54 4.16 -17.49
C THR A 429 -1.05 5.43 -16.80
N PRO A 430 -2.35 5.76 -16.91
CA PRO A 430 -2.93 6.82 -16.11
C PRO A 430 -2.81 6.51 -14.62
N VAL A 431 -2.40 7.51 -13.83
CA VAL A 431 -2.30 7.40 -12.37
C VAL A 431 -3.18 8.46 -11.74
N ILE A 432 -4.07 8.04 -10.86
CA ILE A 432 -4.99 8.91 -10.13
C ILE A 432 -4.72 8.77 -8.64
N SER A 433 -4.34 9.86 -7.99
CA SER A 433 -4.28 9.95 -6.53
C SER A 433 -5.62 10.40 -5.98
N VAL A 434 -6.14 9.72 -4.95
CA VAL A 434 -7.35 10.15 -4.22
C VAL A 434 -6.95 10.40 -2.77
N SER A 435 -7.04 11.66 -2.37
CA SER A 435 -6.64 12.13 -1.04
C SER A 435 -7.76 12.94 -0.39
N GLY A 436 -7.77 12.99 0.93
CA GLY A 436 -8.52 14.03 1.65
C GLY A 436 -7.69 15.32 1.72
N ASP A 437 -8.35 16.42 2.03
CA ASP A 437 -7.71 17.72 2.26
C ASP A 437 -6.63 17.67 3.37
N GLY A 438 -6.86 16.91 4.43
CA GLY A 438 -5.87 16.68 5.49
C GLY A 438 -4.65 15.87 5.05
N GLY A 439 -4.86 14.77 4.30
CA GLY A 439 -3.77 13.92 3.81
C GLY A 439 -2.91 14.62 2.77
N MET A 440 -3.52 15.34 1.84
CA MET A 440 -2.81 16.08 0.79
C MET A 440 -1.81 17.09 1.37
N GLN A 441 -2.13 17.73 2.49
CA GLN A 441 -1.25 18.72 3.12
C GLN A 441 0.03 18.12 3.73
N MET A 442 0.08 16.81 4.00
CA MET A 442 1.22 16.22 4.71
C MET A 442 2.49 16.08 3.87
N ASN A 443 2.36 15.90 2.54
CA ASN A 443 3.48 15.79 1.61
C ASN A 443 3.26 16.63 0.34
N ILE A 444 2.60 17.77 0.48
CA ILE A 444 2.20 18.62 -0.64
C ILE A 444 3.41 19.18 -1.41
N GLN A 445 4.58 19.30 -0.78
CA GLN A 445 5.83 19.75 -1.38
C GLN A 445 6.27 18.85 -2.55
N GLU A 446 5.78 17.63 -2.62
CA GLU A 446 6.11 16.70 -3.71
C GLU A 446 5.43 17.07 -5.04
N LEU A 447 4.55 18.07 -5.04
CA LEU A 447 4.13 18.70 -6.30
C LEU A 447 5.32 19.24 -7.10
N ALA A 448 6.37 19.73 -6.41
CA ALA A 448 7.60 20.16 -7.07
C ALA A 448 8.30 19.00 -7.78
N THR A 449 8.35 17.82 -7.14
CA THR A 449 8.89 16.60 -7.75
C THR A 449 8.08 16.18 -8.97
N ALA A 450 6.75 16.12 -8.84
CA ALA A 450 5.87 15.73 -9.94
C ALA A 450 5.93 16.69 -11.15
N VAL A 451 6.08 17.99 -10.90
CA VAL A 451 6.24 19.00 -11.98
C VAL A 451 7.60 18.88 -12.65
N LEU A 452 8.67 18.74 -11.85
CA LEU A 452 10.04 18.65 -12.36
C LEU A 452 10.27 17.40 -13.23
N GLU A 453 9.69 16.28 -12.80
CA GLU A 453 9.76 15.00 -13.53
C GLU A 453 8.71 14.88 -14.66
N GLU A 454 7.99 15.95 -14.98
CA GLU A 454 6.93 16.01 -15.99
C GLU A 454 5.90 14.86 -15.86
N LEU A 455 5.38 14.63 -14.66
CA LEU A 455 4.45 13.53 -14.36
C LEU A 455 2.99 13.98 -14.45
N PRO A 456 2.23 13.58 -15.48
CA PRO A 456 0.81 13.89 -15.61
C PRO A 456 -0.06 12.98 -14.70
N ILE A 457 -0.03 13.28 -13.41
CA ILE A 457 -0.83 12.63 -12.37
C ILE A 457 -2.11 13.43 -12.15
N ILE A 458 -3.24 12.77 -11.99
CA ILE A 458 -4.49 13.41 -11.57
C ILE A 458 -4.63 13.24 -10.05
N CYS A 459 -4.59 14.36 -9.32
CA CYS A 459 -4.72 14.37 -7.87
C CYS A 459 -6.13 14.85 -7.48
N CYS A 460 -7.00 13.92 -7.09
CA CYS A 460 -8.36 14.19 -6.61
C CYS A 460 -8.32 14.48 -5.10
N ILE A 461 -8.67 15.69 -4.69
CA ILE A 461 -8.81 16.07 -3.28
C ILE A 461 -10.29 16.04 -2.91
N PHE A 462 -10.69 15.13 -2.02
CA PHE A 462 -12.01 15.09 -1.42
C PHE A 462 -11.99 16.03 -0.21
N ASN A 463 -12.35 17.29 -0.46
CA ASN A 463 -12.30 18.34 0.55
C ASN A 463 -13.63 18.40 1.31
N ASN A 464 -13.63 17.94 2.55
CA ASN A 464 -14.74 18.05 3.48
C ASN A 464 -14.38 18.91 4.71
N GLU A 465 -13.21 19.55 4.71
CA GLU A 465 -12.68 20.42 5.76
C GLU A 465 -12.48 19.73 7.13
N TYR A 466 -12.43 18.41 7.14
CA TYR A 466 -12.29 17.61 8.36
C TYR A 466 -11.37 16.40 8.17
N LEU A 467 -10.79 15.93 9.27
CA LEU A 467 -10.27 14.56 9.36
C LEU A 467 -11.47 13.59 9.41
N GLY A 468 -12.04 13.32 8.22
CA GLY A 468 -13.38 12.74 8.06
C GLY A 468 -13.58 11.41 8.76
N MET A 469 -12.61 10.47 8.72
CA MET A 469 -12.73 9.17 9.40
C MET A 469 -12.78 9.33 10.92
N VAL A 470 -11.96 10.22 11.51
CA VAL A 470 -11.97 10.48 12.95
C VAL A 470 -13.28 11.20 13.34
N ARG A 471 -13.72 12.17 12.52
CA ARG A 471 -15.01 12.84 12.71
C ARG A 471 -16.19 11.86 12.70
N GLN A 472 -16.18 10.86 11.78
CA GLN A 472 -17.19 9.81 11.74
C GLN A 472 -17.26 9.03 13.05
N TRP A 473 -16.13 8.63 13.62
CA TRP A 473 -16.07 7.95 14.92
C TRP A 473 -16.58 8.84 16.04
N GLN A 474 -16.22 10.11 16.05
CA GLN A 474 -16.70 11.08 17.05
C GLN A 474 -18.21 11.29 16.96
N LYS A 475 -18.77 11.30 15.72
CA LYS A 475 -20.21 11.36 15.50
C LYS A 475 -20.93 10.15 16.05
N LEU A 476 -20.45 8.95 15.73
CA LEU A 476 -21.10 7.69 16.05
C LEU A 476 -20.96 7.30 17.53
N PHE A 477 -19.80 7.53 18.15
CA PHE A 477 -19.47 6.93 19.45
C PHE A 477 -19.13 7.95 20.55
N TYR A 478 -18.95 9.23 20.21
CA TYR A 478 -18.51 10.25 21.16
C TYR A 478 -19.46 11.46 21.25
N GLY A 479 -20.75 11.27 20.92
CA GLY A 479 -21.77 12.29 21.06
C GLY A 479 -21.47 13.57 20.29
N LYS A 480 -20.90 13.46 19.07
CA LYS A 480 -20.54 14.56 18.16
C LYS A 480 -19.54 15.57 18.77
N ARG A 481 -18.69 15.16 19.72
CA ARG A 481 -17.62 16.00 20.23
C ARG A 481 -16.42 15.96 19.29
N TYR A 482 -16.40 16.86 18.31
CA TYR A 482 -15.41 16.93 17.22
C TYR A 482 -14.10 17.57 17.69
N ALA A 483 -13.34 16.86 18.53
CA ALA A 483 -12.05 17.32 19.04
C ALA A 483 -10.93 17.07 18.02
N MET A 484 -10.19 18.13 17.66
CA MET A 484 -8.99 18.09 16.79
C MET A 484 -9.24 17.53 15.38
N THR A 485 -10.46 17.61 14.85
CA THR A 485 -10.80 17.08 13.52
C THR A 485 -11.23 18.13 12.52
N ASN A 486 -11.56 19.34 12.98
CA ASN A 486 -11.92 20.46 12.13
C ASN A 486 -10.65 21.14 11.59
N LEU A 487 -10.50 21.18 10.27
CA LEU A 487 -9.34 21.77 9.58
C LEU A 487 -9.55 23.24 9.18
N LYS A 488 -10.79 23.75 9.27
CA LYS A 488 -11.14 25.13 8.92
C LYS A 488 -11.23 26.08 10.10
N ALA A 489 -11.28 25.58 11.33
CA ALA A 489 -11.44 26.37 12.53
C ALA A 489 -10.30 26.13 13.53
N GLY A 490 -9.46 27.12 13.70
CA GLY A 490 -8.34 27.09 14.64
C GLY A 490 -8.67 27.65 16.04
N ALA A 491 -7.63 28.05 16.78
CA ALA A 491 -7.74 28.66 18.10
C ALA A 491 -8.60 29.94 18.13
N LEU A 492 -8.66 30.65 17.01
CA LEU A 492 -9.46 31.87 16.87
C LEU A 492 -10.98 31.62 17.00
N SER A 493 -11.45 30.47 16.51
CA SER A 493 -12.87 30.09 16.62
C SER A 493 -13.32 29.80 18.06
N ARG A 494 -12.39 29.72 19.01
CA ARG A 494 -12.66 29.52 20.45
C ARG A 494 -12.68 30.82 21.23
N ARG A 495 -12.42 31.98 20.60
CA ARG A 495 -12.47 33.26 21.26
C ARG A 495 -13.92 33.65 21.57
N THR A 496 -14.14 34.12 22.76
CA THR A 496 -15.45 34.54 23.27
C THR A 496 -15.65 36.05 23.17
N ASP A 497 -14.91 36.73 22.31
CA ASP A 497 -14.93 38.20 22.13
C ASP A 497 -16.08 38.69 21.27
N GLY A 498 -16.95 37.80 20.78
CA GLY A 498 -18.12 38.15 19.96
C GLY A 498 -17.82 38.53 18.51
N GLN A 499 -16.56 38.37 18.07
CA GLN A 499 -16.19 38.55 16.67
C GLN A 499 -16.38 37.27 15.87
N GLU A 500 -16.95 37.37 14.67
CA GLU A 500 -16.92 36.31 13.69
C GLU A 500 -15.53 36.25 13.03
N TYR A 501 -14.86 35.13 13.15
CA TYR A 501 -13.58 34.87 12.48
C TYR A 501 -13.84 34.09 11.21
N PRO A 502 -13.22 34.48 10.06
CA PRO A 502 -13.38 33.75 8.82
C PRO A 502 -12.85 32.32 8.98
N GLU A 503 -13.58 31.38 8.42
CA GLU A 503 -13.10 29.99 8.25
C GLU A 503 -11.88 30.00 7.33
N TYR A 504 -10.86 29.23 7.70
CA TYR A 504 -9.64 29.10 6.92
C TYR A 504 -9.58 27.74 6.25
N THR A 505 -9.43 27.73 4.94
CA THR A 505 -9.11 26.52 4.16
C THR A 505 -8.00 26.89 3.18
N PRO A 506 -6.94 26.06 3.04
CA PRO A 506 -5.95 26.31 2.01
C PRO A 506 -6.58 26.38 0.62
N ASP A 507 -6.20 27.36 -0.19
CA ASP A 507 -6.62 27.41 -1.58
C ASP A 507 -5.75 26.44 -2.40
N PHE A 508 -6.21 25.21 -2.57
CA PHE A 508 -5.46 24.16 -3.28
C PHE A 508 -5.26 24.47 -4.76
N ILE A 509 -6.10 25.33 -5.35
CA ILE A 509 -5.96 25.72 -6.76
C ILE A 509 -4.79 26.67 -6.93
N ARG A 510 -4.75 27.77 -6.16
CA ARG A 510 -3.61 28.70 -6.17
C ARG A 510 -2.32 28.02 -5.76
N LEU A 511 -2.40 27.08 -4.83
CA LEU A 511 -1.24 26.30 -4.41
C LEU A 511 -0.73 25.43 -5.55
N ALA A 512 -1.59 24.72 -6.28
CA ALA A 512 -1.22 23.96 -7.47
C ALA A 512 -0.51 24.85 -8.50
N GLU A 513 -1.11 25.98 -8.82
CA GLU A 513 -0.56 26.97 -9.76
C GLU A 513 0.81 27.51 -9.31
N SER A 514 1.01 27.75 -8.01
CA SER A 514 2.30 28.20 -7.47
C SER A 514 3.44 27.19 -7.65
N TYR A 515 3.11 25.89 -7.73
CA TYR A 515 4.05 24.81 -8.05
C TYR A 515 4.22 24.58 -9.57
N GLY A 516 3.41 25.21 -10.42
CA GLY A 516 3.39 24.95 -11.86
C GLY A 516 2.50 23.77 -12.26
N ALA A 517 1.68 23.27 -11.35
CA ALA A 517 0.64 22.29 -11.62
C ALA A 517 -0.66 22.98 -12.06
N LYS A 518 -1.58 22.20 -12.65
CA LYS A 518 -2.91 22.70 -13.00
C LYS A 518 -3.87 22.51 -11.83
N GLY A 519 -4.72 23.50 -11.55
CA GLY A 519 -5.75 23.42 -10.52
C GLY A 519 -7.16 23.53 -11.13
N ILE A 520 -8.10 22.71 -10.65
CA ILE A 520 -9.53 22.74 -11.02
C ILE A 520 -10.35 22.57 -9.75
N ARG A 521 -11.29 23.47 -9.48
CA ARG A 521 -12.25 23.33 -8.37
C ARG A 521 -13.60 22.89 -8.91
N VAL A 522 -14.18 21.88 -8.27
CA VAL A 522 -15.47 21.29 -8.61
C VAL A 522 -16.40 21.40 -7.40
N THR A 523 -17.54 22.05 -7.58
CA THR A 523 -18.53 22.28 -6.52
C THR A 523 -19.87 21.62 -6.80
N GLU A 524 -20.12 21.24 -8.07
CA GLU A 524 -21.38 20.67 -8.53
C GLU A 524 -21.15 19.35 -9.29
N LYS A 525 -22.14 18.43 -9.22
CA LYS A 525 -22.05 17.10 -9.85
C LYS A 525 -21.82 17.15 -11.37
N ASP A 526 -22.44 18.07 -12.07
CA ASP A 526 -22.36 18.21 -13.52
C ASP A 526 -20.98 18.67 -14.02
N GLN A 527 -20.14 19.22 -13.15
CA GLN A 527 -18.78 19.65 -13.47
C GLN A 527 -17.76 18.50 -13.43
N ILE A 528 -18.06 17.38 -12.77
CA ILE A 528 -17.10 16.28 -12.53
C ILE A 528 -16.53 15.74 -13.84
N ALA A 529 -17.41 15.40 -14.80
CA ALA A 529 -17.00 14.83 -16.08
C ALA A 529 -16.06 15.76 -16.86
N ALA A 530 -16.41 17.05 -16.93
CA ALA A 530 -15.61 18.06 -17.62
C ALA A 530 -14.24 18.28 -16.96
N ALA A 531 -14.16 18.22 -15.62
CA ALA A 531 -12.91 18.35 -14.89
C ALA A 531 -11.93 17.22 -15.22
N PHE A 532 -12.39 15.97 -15.30
CA PHE A 532 -11.54 14.84 -15.71
C PHE A 532 -11.13 14.91 -17.18
N GLU A 533 -12.03 15.31 -18.09
CA GLU A 533 -11.68 15.52 -19.50
C GLU A 533 -10.63 16.64 -19.66
N GLU A 534 -10.70 17.68 -18.85
CA GLU A 534 -9.71 18.76 -18.86
C GLU A 534 -8.37 18.31 -18.24
N ALA A 535 -8.41 17.45 -17.21
CA ALA A 535 -7.19 16.88 -16.64
C ALA A 535 -6.43 15.98 -17.62
N LYS A 536 -7.14 15.18 -18.43
CA LYS A 536 -6.55 14.31 -19.46
C LYS A 536 -5.76 15.09 -20.53
N LYS A 537 -6.14 16.34 -20.79
CA LYS A 537 -5.43 17.17 -21.76
C LYS A 537 -4.06 17.64 -21.24
N ASN A 538 -3.85 17.63 -19.92
CA ASN A 538 -2.57 17.97 -19.32
C ASN A 538 -1.67 16.73 -19.29
N THR A 539 -0.74 16.66 -20.25
CA THR A 539 0.14 15.49 -20.46
C THR A 539 1.55 15.67 -19.90
N LYS A 540 1.82 16.78 -19.21
CA LYS A 540 3.18 17.10 -18.73
C LYS A 540 3.30 17.32 -17.24
N THR A 541 2.27 17.91 -16.60
CA THR A 541 2.34 18.29 -15.20
C THR A 541 1.17 17.70 -14.42
N PRO A 542 1.24 17.59 -13.11
CA PRO A 542 0.10 17.12 -12.32
C PRO A 542 -1.10 18.06 -12.43
N THR A 543 -2.30 17.51 -12.37
CA THR A 543 -3.55 18.25 -12.25
C THR A 543 -4.18 17.97 -10.90
N ILE A 544 -4.37 18.99 -10.09
CA ILE A 544 -5.16 18.92 -8.86
C ILE A 544 -6.62 19.20 -9.22
N ILE A 545 -7.51 18.28 -8.87
CA ILE A 545 -8.96 18.48 -8.91
C ILE A 545 -9.46 18.48 -7.46
N GLU A 546 -9.87 19.63 -6.97
CA GLU A 546 -10.47 19.78 -5.65
C GLU A 546 -11.98 19.64 -5.76
N PHE A 547 -12.52 18.60 -5.15
CA PHE A 547 -13.95 18.34 -5.02
C PHE A 547 -14.44 18.78 -3.64
N ILE A 548 -15.35 19.73 -3.59
CA ILE A 548 -15.98 20.17 -2.34
C ILE A 548 -17.13 19.22 -2.04
N ILE A 549 -16.97 18.37 -1.05
CA ILE A 549 -17.94 17.33 -0.69
C ILE A 549 -18.59 17.59 0.66
N ASP A 550 -19.76 16.96 0.89
CA ASP A 550 -20.49 17.09 2.16
C ASP A 550 -19.66 16.54 3.34
N PRO A 551 -19.39 17.36 4.39
CA PRO A 551 -18.71 16.90 5.59
C PRO A 551 -19.52 15.87 6.42
N GLU A 552 -20.81 15.71 6.15
CA GLU A 552 -21.65 14.71 6.81
C GLU A 552 -21.61 13.33 6.16
N GLU A 553 -20.93 13.18 5.01
CA GLU A 553 -20.72 11.89 4.38
C GLU A 553 -19.93 10.92 5.28
N MET A 554 -20.40 9.67 5.32
CA MET A 554 -19.79 8.62 6.13
C MET A 554 -19.63 7.33 5.34
N VAL A 555 -18.64 6.55 5.74
CA VAL A 555 -18.37 5.23 5.13
C VAL A 555 -19.25 4.19 5.78
N TYR A 556 -20.13 3.59 5.03
CA TYR A 556 -20.97 2.46 5.41
C TYR A 556 -20.82 1.30 4.42
N PRO A 557 -21.09 0.05 4.84
CA PRO A 557 -21.30 -0.41 6.21
C PRO A 557 -20.09 -0.21 7.11
N MET A 558 -20.32 -0.25 8.44
CA MET A 558 -19.25 -0.20 9.42
C MET A 558 -19.51 -1.21 10.55
N VAL A 559 -18.57 -2.09 10.83
CA VAL A 559 -18.62 -2.97 12.01
C VAL A 559 -18.45 -2.13 13.27
N LYS A 560 -19.31 -2.35 14.26
CA LYS A 560 -19.20 -1.68 15.56
C LYS A 560 -17.86 -2.01 16.23
N PRO A 561 -17.23 -1.06 16.93
CA PRO A 561 -16.01 -1.34 17.70
C PRO A 561 -16.21 -2.50 18.65
N GLY A 562 -15.35 -3.52 18.58
CA GLY A 562 -15.44 -4.74 19.38
C GLY A 562 -16.58 -5.70 19.00
N GLY A 563 -17.30 -5.42 17.92
CA GLY A 563 -18.36 -6.26 17.38
C GLY A 563 -17.85 -7.39 16.48
N THR A 564 -18.75 -8.29 16.13
CA THR A 564 -18.56 -9.34 15.13
C THR A 564 -18.73 -8.78 13.70
N LEU A 565 -18.40 -9.54 12.69
CA LEU A 565 -18.64 -9.15 11.30
C LEU A 565 -20.15 -8.99 10.96
N ALA A 566 -21.03 -9.56 11.77
CA ALA A 566 -22.48 -9.41 11.62
C ALA A 566 -23.03 -8.13 12.31
N ASP A 567 -22.25 -7.51 13.22
CA ASP A 567 -22.67 -6.30 13.96
C ASP A 567 -22.43 -5.03 13.12
N LEU A 568 -23.12 -4.94 11.99
CA LEU A 568 -22.96 -3.84 11.04
C LEU A 568 -23.88 -2.65 11.34
N ILE A 569 -23.32 -1.48 11.29
CA ILE A 569 -24.05 -0.21 11.15
C ILE A 569 -24.20 0.02 9.66
N MET A 570 -25.45 0.02 9.17
CA MET A 570 -25.73 0.15 7.73
C MET A 570 -25.92 1.60 7.30
N ASP A 571 -26.52 2.40 8.16
CA ASP A 571 -26.70 3.86 8.00
C ASP A 571 -27.01 4.52 9.35
N CYS A 572 -27.04 5.88 9.39
CA CYS A 572 -27.49 6.67 10.55
C CYS A 572 -28.45 7.77 10.12
#